data_c16fb02fdd83ac21c582438b8c467046
#
_entry.id   c16fb02fdd83ac21c582438b8c467046
#
_cell.length_a   1.000
_cell.length_b   1.000
_cell.length_c   1.000
_cell.angle_alpha   90.00
_cell.angle_beta   90.00
_cell.angle_gamma   90.00
#
_symmetry.space_group_name_H-M   'P 1'
#
loop_
_entity.id
_entity.type
_entity.pdbx_description
1 polymer ?
#
loop_
_entity_poly.entity_id
_entity_poly.type
_entity_poly.pdbx_seq_one_letter_code
_entity_poly.pdbx_strand_id
1 'polypeptide(L)'
;VLGCGMLNGAVLPEAPISIPLRMVNRHGLIAGATGTGKTKSLQLMAEQLSSKGVPSVLLDIKGDLSGIALEGSMNSKISERHTTLNIPWEPHDNFVELLSISNEPGVRLRATVTEFGPVLLSKILGLNDTQEGVVSMMFKFCDDSGLPLLDLEDFKKVLQYLGNEGKAAIEAEFGQFSAATAGIILRKVVELE
;
A
#
# COMPACT_ATOMS: atom_id res chain seq x y z
N VAL A 1 -8.28 23.43 -1.43
CA VAL A 1 -9.47 23.83 -0.63
C VAL A 1 -10.40 22.64 -0.54
N LEU A 2 -10.87 22.30 0.67
CA LEU A 2 -11.77 21.16 0.90
C LEU A 2 -13.26 21.57 1.02
N GLY A 3 -13.52 22.84 1.22
CA GLY A 3 -14.85 23.39 1.42
C GLY A 3 -14.79 24.76 2.05
N CYS A 4 -15.91 25.19 2.61
CA CYS A 4 -16.03 26.47 3.32
C CYS A 4 -16.59 26.26 4.74
N GLY A 5 -16.33 27.21 5.61
CA GLY A 5 -16.91 27.24 6.95
C GLY A 5 -18.43 27.37 6.91
N MET A 6 -19.10 26.99 8.00
CA MET A 6 -20.54 27.14 8.16
C MET A 6 -20.83 27.75 9.53
N LEU A 7 -21.72 28.73 9.58
CA LEU A 7 -22.18 29.37 10.82
C LEU A 7 -23.71 29.43 10.83
N ASN A 8 -24.33 28.93 11.87
CA ASN A 8 -25.80 28.91 12.05
C ASN A 8 -26.57 28.33 10.85
N GLY A 9 -25.99 27.30 10.20
CA GLY A 9 -26.55 26.66 8.99
C GLY A 9 -26.29 27.37 7.66
N ALA A 10 -25.69 28.56 7.67
CA ALA A 10 -25.30 29.28 6.47
C ALA A 10 -23.82 28.99 6.12
N VAL A 11 -23.56 28.75 4.84
CA VAL A 11 -22.19 28.59 4.31
C VAL A 11 -21.53 29.96 4.24
N LEU A 12 -20.27 30.01 4.63
CA LEU A 12 -19.41 31.19 4.56
C LEU A 12 -18.37 31.02 3.43
N PRO A 13 -18.66 31.46 2.21
CA PRO A 13 -17.74 31.31 1.07
C PRO A 13 -16.38 32.02 1.30
N GLU A 14 -16.38 33.08 2.10
CA GLU A 14 -15.19 33.85 2.49
C GLU A 14 -14.28 33.12 3.50
N ALA A 15 -14.74 32.00 4.07
CA ALA A 15 -14.00 31.20 5.04
C ALA A 15 -13.61 29.83 4.45
N PRO A 16 -12.71 29.74 3.45
CA PRO A 16 -12.30 28.51 2.84
C PRO A 16 -11.53 27.62 3.83
N ILE A 17 -11.87 26.32 3.85
CA ILE A 17 -11.18 25.31 4.64
C ILE A 17 -10.13 24.63 3.78
N SER A 18 -8.87 24.71 4.19
CA SER A 18 -7.76 24.10 3.47
C SER A 18 -6.77 23.44 4.41
N ILE A 19 -6.07 22.43 3.90
CA ILE A 19 -4.93 21.81 4.57
C ILE A 19 -3.67 22.26 3.84
N PRO A 20 -2.71 22.93 4.51
CA PRO A 20 -1.45 23.29 3.89
C PRO A 20 -0.67 22.03 3.43
N LEU A 21 -0.07 22.05 2.23
CA LEU A 21 0.67 20.90 1.70
C LEU A 21 1.75 20.38 2.64
N ARG A 22 2.43 21.27 3.37
CA ARG A 22 3.44 20.89 4.38
C ARG A 22 2.88 20.07 5.54
N MET A 23 1.56 19.97 5.67
CA MET A 23 0.88 19.23 6.76
C MET A 23 0.29 17.91 6.29
N VAL A 24 0.26 17.61 4.97
CA VAL A 24 -0.34 16.38 4.45
C VAL A 24 0.52 15.13 4.67
N ASN A 25 1.73 15.28 5.16
CA ASN A 25 2.60 14.18 5.61
C ASN A 25 2.23 13.66 7.02
N ARG A 26 1.08 14.05 7.55
CA ARG A 26 0.54 13.64 8.85
C ARG A 26 -0.58 12.62 8.67
N HIS A 27 -0.88 11.89 9.74
CA HIS A 27 -2.02 11.01 9.76
C HIS A 27 -3.33 11.80 9.86
N GLY A 28 -4.37 11.32 9.18
CA GLY A 28 -5.70 11.91 9.21
C GLY A 28 -6.77 10.82 9.26
N LEU A 29 -7.96 11.16 9.74
CA LEU A 29 -9.11 10.29 9.77
C LEU A 29 -10.30 10.99 9.12
N ILE A 30 -10.92 10.35 8.11
CA ILE A 30 -12.20 10.75 7.54
C ILE A 30 -13.26 9.77 8.06
N ALA A 31 -14.00 10.19 9.08
CA ALA A 31 -15.03 9.37 9.73
C ALA A 31 -16.45 9.85 9.38
N GLY A 32 -17.38 8.92 9.33
CA GLY A 32 -18.80 9.21 9.07
C GLY A 32 -19.58 7.92 8.75
N ALA A 33 -20.91 7.98 8.84
CA ALA A 33 -21.79 6.89 8.45
C ALA A 33 -21.73 6.60 6.94
N THR A 34 -22.33 5.50 6.50
CA THR A 34 -22.45 5.18 5.08
C THR A 34 -23.25 6.27 4.35
N GLY A 35 -22.79 6.67 3.16
CA GLY A 35 -23.46 7.71 2.34
C GLY A 35 -23.16 9.16 2.73
N THR A 36 -22.34 9.43 3.77
CA THR A 36 -22.00 10.79 4.18
C THR A 36 -20.93 11.47 3.33
N GLY A 37 -20.38 10.79 2.34
CA GLY A 37 -19.41 11.36 1.40
C GLY A 37 -17.94 11.15 1.76
N LYS A 38 -17.60 10.17 2.63
CA LYS A 38 -16.19 9.85 2.98
C LYS A 38 -15.32 9.61 1.76
N THR A 39 -15.75 8.72 0.85
CA THR A 39 -15.03 8.41 -0.39
C THR A 39 -14.88 9.65 -1.27
N LYS A 40 -15.92 10.50 -1.36
CA LYS A 40 -15.83 11.77 -2.11
C LYS A 40 -14.83 12.74 -1.50
N SER A 41 -14.74 12.80 -0.18
CA SER A 41 -13.72 13.61 0.50
C SER A 41 -12.30 13.10 0.22
N LEU A 42 -12.11 11.76 0.18
CA LEU A 42 -10.83 11.16 -0.17
C LEU A 42 -10.47 11.42 -1.64
N GLN A 43 -11.42 11.25 -2.57
CA GLN A 43 -11.23 11.59 -3.99
C GLN A 43 -10.84 13.05 -4.17
N LEU A 44 -11.56 13.99 -3.51
CA LEU A 44 -11.24 15.43 -3.57
C LEU A 44 -9.82 15.72 -3.06
N MET A 45 -9.38 15.06 -1.99
CA MET A 45 -8.01 15.24 -1.48
C MET A 45 -6.98 14.74 -2.49
N ALA A 46 -7.18 13.55 -3.06
CA ALA A 46 -6.28 12.97 -4.05
C ALA A 46 -6.19 13.84 -5.32
N GLU A 47 -7.31 14.32 -5.83
CA GLU A 47 -7.42 15.24 -6.95
C GLU A 47 -6.66 16.56 -6.67
N GLN A 48 -6.87 17.16 -5.51
CA GLN A 48 -6.17 18.39 -5.12
C GLN A 48 -4.66 18.17 -4.95
N LEU A 49 -4.22 17.00 -4.50
CA LEU A 49 -2.81 16.64 -4.41
C LEU A 49 -2.21 16.43 -5.80
N SER A 50 -2.91 15.69 -6.67
CA SER A 50 -2.53 15.46 -8.06
C SER A 50 -2.34 16.78 -8.81
N SER A 51 -3.30 17.71 -8.69
CA SER A 51 -3.21 19.05 -9.32
C SER A 51 -2.03 19.89 -8.83
N LYS A 52 -1.40 19.52 -7.72
CA LYS A 52 -0.18 20.17 -7.16
C LYS A 52 1.09 19.34 -7.41
N GLY A 53 1.01 18.29 -8.24
CA GLY A 53 2.15 17.42 -8.54
C GLY A 53 2.56 16.50 -7.38
N VAL A 54 1.68 16.28 -6.41
CA VAL A 54 1.94 15.37 -5.28
C VAL A 54 1.34 14.00 -5.57
N PRO A 55 2.16 12.97 -5.78
CA PRO A 55 1.66 11.62 -6.02
C PRO A 55 0.97 11.07 -4.77
N SER A 56 -0.09 10.28 -4.98
CA SER A 56 -0.87 9.65 -3.92
C SER A 56 -1.12 8.18 -4.26
N VAL A 57 -1.04 7.31 -3.25
CA VAL A 57 -1.43 5.90 -3.38
C VAL A 57 -2.75 5.69 -2.66
N LEU A 58 -3.74 5.17 -3.37
CA LEU A 58 -5.07 4.88 -2.85
C LEU A 58 -5.31 3.37 -2.85
N LEU A 59 -5.72 2.83 -1.71
CA LEU A 59 -6.11 1.43 -1.57
C LEU A 59 -7.63 1.31 -1.75
N ASP A 60 -8.06 0.76 -2.88
CA ASP A 60 -9.46 0.66 -3.28
C ASP A 60 -9.98 -0.78 -3.18
N ILE A 61 -10.59 -1.10 -2.04
CA ILE A 61 -11.15 -2.45 -1.80
C ILE A 61 -12.51 -2.63 -2.51
N LYS A 62 -13.22 -1.53 -2.79
CA LYS A 62 -14.60 -1.55 -3.31
C LYS A 62 -14.72 -1.17 -4.78
N GLY A 63 -13.67 -0.63 -5.38
CA GLY A 63 -13.68 -0.13 -6.75
C GLY A 63 -14.40 1.22 -6.91
N ASP A 64 -14.61 1.98 -5.81
CA ASP A 64 -15.34 3.25 -5.85
C ASP A 64 -14.43 4.49 -5.95
N LEU A 65 -13.11 4.29 -5.98
CA LEU A 65 -12.11 5.35 -6.16
C LEU A 65 -11.66 5.52 -7.61
N SER A 66 -11.72 4.47 -8.43
CA SER A 66 -11.20 4.45 -9.81
C SER A 66 -11.81 5.52 -10.72
N GLY A 67 -13.02 5.98 -10.42
CA GLY A 67 -13.68 7.06 -11.16
C GLY A 67 -12.92 8.39 -11.20
N ILE A 68 -11.91 8.59 -10.36
CA ILE A 68 -11.03 9.77 -10.38
C ILE A 68 -10.20 9.87 -11.67
N ALA A 69 -10.04 8.77 -12.40
CA ALA A 69 -9.32 8.71 -13.68
C ALA A 69 -10.08 9.35 -14.86
N LEU A 70 -11.36 9.64 -14.70
CA LEU A 70 -12.22 10.14 -15.77
C LEU A 70 -12.74 11.53 -15.42
N GLU A 71 -12.95 12.34 -16.46
CA GLU A 71 -13.62 13.63 -16.29
C GLU A 71 -15.02 13.46 -15.69
N GLY A 72 -15.30 14.31 -14.72
CA GLY A 72 -16.63 14.41 -14.14
C GLY A 72 -17.61 15.10 -15.09
N SER A 73 -18.91 14.84 -14.94
CA SER A 73 -19.96 15.55 -15.64
C SER A 73 -20.76 16.44 -14.70
N MET A 74 -21.10 17.65 -15.16
CA MET A 74 -21.92 18.58 -14.39
C MET A 74 -23.32 18.00 -14.19
N ASN A 75 -23.85 18.16 -13.00
CA ASN A 75 -25.24 17.90 -12.67
C ASN A 75 -25.80 18.99 -11.74
N SER A 76 -27.10 18.98 -11.51
CA SER A 76 -27.78 20.03 -10.70
C SER A 76 -27.22 20.13 -9.28
N LYS A 77 -26.89 19.00 -8.63
CA LYS A 77 -26.35 18.97 -7.27
C LYS A 77 -24.93 19.56 -7.19
N ILE A 78 -24.10 19.25 -8.21
CA ILE A 78 -22.75 19.83 -8.30
C ILE A 78 -22.85 21.32 -8.54
N SER A 79 -23.70 21.77 -9.49
CA SER A 79 -23.91 23.18 -9.79
C SER A 79 -24.39 23.96 -8.56
N GLU A 80 -25.42 23.48 -7.87
CA GLU A 80 -25.95 24.11 -6.64
C GLU A 80 -24.86 24.23 -5.57
N ARG A 81 -24.11 23.14 -5.33
CA ARG A 81 -23.05 23.12 -4.32
C ARG A 81 -21.96 24.12 -4.64
N HIS A 82 -21.47 24.13 -5.89
CA HIS A 82 -20.40 25.03 -6.30
C HIS A 82 -20.83 26.50 -6.28
N THR A 83 -22.08 26.79 -6.65
CA THR A 83 -22.68 28.12 -6.51
C THR A 83 -22.72 28.53 -5.04
N THR A 84 -23.20 27.66 -4.13
CA THR A 84 -23.29 27.95 -2.70
C THR A 84 -21.91 28.18 -2.06
N LEU A 85 -20.88 27.44 -2.50
CA LEU A 85 -19.53 27.58 -1.99
C LEU A 85 -18.74 28.72 -2.66
N ASN A 86 -19.27 29.29 -3.75
CA ASN A 86 -18.57 30.26 -4.61
C ASN A 86 -17.19 29.72 -5.08
N ILE A 87 -17.12 28.44 -5.42
CA ILE A 87 -15.91 27.78 -5.93
C ILE A 87 -16.20 27.36 -7.37
N PRO A 88 -15.35 27.74 -8.36
CA PRO A 88 -15.55 27.29 -9.75
C PRO A 88 -15.43 25.76 -9.82
N TRP A 89 -16.18 25.16 -10.73
CA TRP A 89 -16.06 23.75 -11.06
C TRP A 89 -15.67 23.61 -12.53
N GLU A 90 -14.62 22.85 -12.76
CA GLU A 90 -14.12 22.54 -14.10
C GLU A 90 -13.94 21.02 -14.18
N PRO A 91 -14.46 20.37 -15.26
CA PRO A 91 -14.19 18.95 -15.47
C PRO A 91 -12.72 18.76 -15.83
N HIS A 92 -12.08 17.78 -15.20
CA HIS A 92 -10.73 17.35 -15.56
C HIS A 92 -10.54 15.88 -15.19
N ASP A 93 -9.63 15.24 -15.88
CA ASP A 93 -9.11 13.93 -15.56
C ASP A 93 -7.85 14.05 -14.67
N ASN A 94 -7.48 12.97 -14.04
CA ASN A 94 -6.24 12.87 -13.28
C ASN A 94 -5.34 11.80 -13.91
N PHE A 95 -4.03 12.00 -13.82
CA PHE A 95 -3.07 10.95 -14.16
C PHE A 95 -3.15 9.84 -13.13
N VAL A 96 -3.76 8.72 -13.50
CA VAL A 96 -3.99 7.57 -12.61
C VAL A 96 -3.39 6.33 -13.23
N GLU A 97 -2.63 5.58 -12.45
CA GLU A 97 -2.22 4.23 -12.77
C GLU A 97 -2.97 3.24 -11.88
N LEU A 98 -3.73 2.34 -12.48
CA LEU A 98 -4.47 1.31 -11.77
C LEU A 98 -3.57 0.09 -11.58
N LEU A 99 -3.25 -0.19 -10.32
CA LEU A 99 -2.44 -1.34 -9.92
C LEU A 99 -3.34 -2.47 -9.43
N SER A 100 -3.05 -3.71 -9.87
CA SER A 100 -3.79 -4.90 -9.47
C SER A 100 -2.87 -5.95 -8.87
N ILE A 101 -3.27 -6.52 -7.73
CA ILE A 101 -2.61 -7.69 -7.11
C ILE A 101 -3.31 -9.00 -7.47
N SER A 102 -4.46 -8.94 -8.16
CA SER A 102 -5.28 -10.07 -8.57
C SER A 102 -5.39 -10.16 -10.11
N ASN A 103 -6.44 -10.80 -10.61
CA ASN A 103 -6.71 -10.90 -12.03
C ASN A 103 -7.59 -9.75 -12.58
N GLU A 104 -7.80 -8.71 -11.79
CA GLU A 104 -8.52 -7.52 -12.22
C GLU A 104 -7.72 -6.71 -13.24
N PRO A 105 -8.39 -5.92 -14.09
CA PRO A 105 -7.72 -5.03 -15.04
C PRO A 105 -6.82 -4.02 -14.33
N GLY A 106 -5.61 -3.83 -14.87
CA GLY A 106 -4.62 -2.89 -14.33
C GLY A 106 -3.20 -3.40 -14.52
N VAL A 107 -2.24 -2.59 -14.12
CA VAL A 107 -0.83 -2.98 -14.08
C VAL A 107 -0.61 -3.95 -12.92
N ARG A 108 -0.07 -5.11 -13.22
CA ARG A 108 0.16 -6.14 -12.21
C ARG A 108 1.20 -5.70 -11.19
N LEU A 109 0.79 -5.50 -9.96
CA LEU A 109 1.69 -5.22 -8.85
C LEU A 109 2.32 -6.54 -8.36
N ARG A 110 3.63 -6.57 -8.29
CA ARG A 110 4.40 -7.70 -7.74
C ARG A 110 5.49 -7.14 -6.85
N ALA A 111 5.85 -7.87 -5.82
CA ALA A 111 7.00 -7.59 -4.98
C ALA A 111 7.90 -8.82 -4.93
N THR A 112 9.20 -8.60 -4.83
CA THR A 112 10.16 -9.68 -4.61
C THR A 112 10.15 -10.12 -3.15
N VAL A 113 10.60 -11.34 -2.88
CA VAL A 113 10.78 -11.83 -1.51
C VAL A 113 11.79 -10.96 -0.76
N THR A 114 12.84 -10.50 -1.44
CA THR A 114 13.83 -9.56 -0.88
C THR A 114 13.17 -8.28 -0.35
N GLU A 115 12.21 -7.70 -1.11
CA GLU A 115 11.52 -6.46 -0.70
C GLU A 115 10.58 -6.65 0.49
N PHE A 116 9.98 -7.84 0.65
CA PHE A 116 9.22 -8.17 1.86
C PHE A 116 10.11 -8.17 3.10
N GLY A 117 11.32 -8.67 2.96
CA GLY A 117 12.25 -8.83 4.07
C GLY A 117 11.84 -9.93 5.06
N PRO A 118 12.75 -10.31 5.99
CA PRO A 118 12.54 -11.46 6.87
C PRO A 118 11.37 -11.27 7.85
N VAL A 119 11.19 -10.06 8.40
CA VAL A 119 10.16 -9.80 9.42
C VAL A 119 8.75 -9.90 8.86
N LEU A 120 8.50 -9.27 7.69
CA LEU A 120 7.17 -9.31 7.11
C LEU A 120 6.83 -10.70 6.56
N LEU A 121 7.79 -11.33 5.89
CA LEU A 121 7.61 -12.70 5.39
C LEU A 121 7.34 -13.69 6.54
N SER A 122 8.06 -13.59 7.65
CA SER A 122 7.84 -14.42 8.84
C SER A 122 6.43 -14.26 9.41
N LYS A 123 5.90 -13.03 9.43
CA LYS A 123 4.52 -12.76 9.86
C LYS A 123 3.49 -13.38 8.90
N ILE A 124 3.71 -13.25 7.59
CA ILE A 124 2.82 -13.83 6.57
C ILE A 124 2.78 -15.36 6.71
N LEU A 125 3.94 -15.99 6.92
CA LEU A 125 4.07 -17.44 7.11
C LEU A 125 3.60 -17.91 8.50
N GLY A 126 3.29 -17.02 9.44
CA GLY A 126 2.93 -17.35 10.82
C GLY A 126 4.04 -18.11 11.55
N LEU A 127 5.29 -17.64 11.43
CA LEU A 127 6.46 -18.25 12.05
C LEU A 127 6.57 -17.86 13.52
N ASN A 128 7.15 -18.77 14.34
CA ASN A 128 7.58 -18.43 15.69
C ASN A 128 8.99 -17.85 15.72
N ASP A 129 9.43 -17.33 16.87
CA ASP A 129 10.72 -16.64 17.03
C ASP A 129 11.92 -17.45 16.55
N THR A 130 11.94 -18.78 16.80
CA THR A 130 13.01 -19.67 16.33
C THR A 130 13.03 -19.78 14.80
N GLN A 131 11.87 -19.89 14.18
CA GLN A 131 11.72 -19.96 12.74
C GLN A 131 12.03 -18.62 12.06
N GLU A 132 11.61 -17.51 12.69
CA GLU A 132 11.95 -16.15 12.24
C GLU A 132 13.47 -15.91 12.30
N GLY A 133 14.15 -16.41 13.33
CA GLY A 133 15.60 -16.39 13.42
C GLY A 133 16.28 -17.10 12.25
N VAL A 134 15.78 -18.27 11.84
CA VAL A 134 16.30 -19.00 10.68
C VAL A 134 16.07 -18.24 9.37
N VAL A 135 14.89 -17.64 9.20
CA VAL A 135 14.58 -16.80 8.03
C VAL A 135 15.50 -15.57 8.00
N SER A 136 15.70 -14.91 9.14
CA SER A 136 16.57 -13.74 9.25
C SER A 136 18.03 -14.06 8.90
N MET A 137 18.56 -15.19 9.37
CA MET A 137 19.90 -15.66 8.98
C MET A 137 20.01 -15.92 7.49
N MET A 138 18.99 -16.54 6.89
CA MET A 138 18.96 -16.82 5.47
C MET A 138 18.95 -15.53 4.63
N PHE A 139 18.14 -14.55 5.00
CA PHE A 139 18.13 -13.24 4.30
C PHE A 139 19.48 -12.55 4.41
N LYS A 140 20.08 -12.54 5.60
CA LYS A 140 21.42 -11.97 5.81
C LYS A 140 22.48 -12.68 4.96
N PHE A 141 22.46 -14.00 4.91
CA PHE A 141 23.33 -14.78 4.01
C PHE A 141 23.15 -14.39 2.54
N CYS A 142 21.91 -14.25 2.09
CA CYS A 142 21.62 -13.84 0.71
C CYS A 142 22.14 -12.44 0.41
N ASP A 143 21.93 -11.48 1.33
CA ASP A 143 22.40 -10.10 1.18
C ASP A 143 23.92 -10.03 1.09
N ASP A 144 24.63 -10.73 2.00
CA ASP A 144 26.08 -10.76 2.04
C ASP A 144 26.70 -11.48 0.82
N SER A 145 25.95 -12.45 0.27
CA SER A 145 26.36 -13.21 -0.94
C SER A 145 25.91 -12.55 -2.25
N GLY A 146 25.18 -11.43 -2.21
CA GLY A 146 24.63 -10.77 -3.39
C GLY A 146 23.59 -11.61 -4.14
N LEU A 147 22.82 -12.45 -3.43
CA LEU A 147 21.80 -13.35 -3.97
C LEU A 147 20.41 -12.75 -3.76
N PRO A 148 19.78 -12.13 -4.76
CA PRO A 148 18.42 -11.62 -4.62
C PRO A 148 17.43 -12.78 -4.55
N LEU A 149 16.47 -12.69 -3.62
CA LEU A 149 15.32 -13.60 -3.55
C LEU A 149 14.17 -12.97 -4.36
N LEU A 150 13.97 -13.41 -5.58
CA LEU A 150 12.97 -12.82 -6.48
C LEU A 150 11.57 -13.36 -6.18
N ASP A 151 11.47 -14.65 -5.92
CA ASP A 151 10.19 -15.32 -5.68
C ASP A 151 10.31 -16.39 -4.58
N LEU A 152 9.20 -17.09 -4.32
CA LEU A 152 9.15 -18.16 -3.31
C LEU A 152 9.97 -19.37 -3.72
N GLU A 153 10.18 -19.60 -5.01
CA GLU A 153 11.03 -20.70 -5.50
C GLU A 153 12.49 -20.47 -5.14
N ASP A 154 13.00 -19.23 -5.31
CA ASP A 154 14.34 -18.84 -4.87
C ASP A 154 14.48 -19.03 -3.35
N PHE A 155 13.49 -18.58 -2.59
CA PHE A 155 13.44 -18.76 -1.14
C PHE A 155 13.54 -20.24 -0.75
N LYS A 156 12.74 -21.10 -1.39
CA LYS A 156 12.79 -22.56 -1.14
C LYS A 156 14.15 -23.15 -1.44
N LYS A 157 14.74 -22.80 -2.59
CA LYS A 157 16.05 -23.32 -3.01
C LYS A 157 17.17 -22.92 -2.06
N VAL A 158 17.21 -21.65 -1.66
CA VAL A 158 18.23 -21.17 -0.71
C VAL A 158 18.04 -21.86 0.64
N LEU A 159 16.81 -21.99 1.15
CA LEU A 159 16.53 -22.66 2.40
C LEU A 159 16.95 -24.14 2.38
N GLN A 160 16.74 -24.83 1.25
CA GLN A 160 17.18 -26.20 1.04
C GLN A 160 18.72 -26.30 0.96
N TYR A 161 19.36 -25.38 0.24
CA TYR A 161 20.81 -25.31 0.14
C TYR A 161 21.45 -25.14 1.52
N LEU A 162 20.97 -24.18 2.31
CA LEU A 162 21.47 -23.91 3.67
C LEU A 162 21.19 -25.07 4.66
N GLY A 163 20.16 -25.86 4.42
CA GLY A 163 19.86 -27.06 5.19
C GLY A 163 20.78 -28.26 4.84
N ASN A 164 21.48 -28.21 3.71
CA ASN A 164 22.30 -29.31 3.17
C ASN A 164 23.74 -28.85 2.91
N GLU A 165 24.03 -28.51 1.64
CA GLU A 165 25.39 -28.21 1.17
C GLU A 165 25.99 -26.93 1.77
N GLY A 166 25.16 -25.89 1.94
CA GLY A 166 25.55 -24.60 2.50
C GLY A 166 25.59 -24.56 4.04
N LYS A 167 25.23 -25.66 4.71
CA LYS A 167 25.09 -25.68 6.17
C LYS A 167 26.35 -25.25 6.90
N ALA A 168 27.50 -25.79 6.50
CA ALA A 168 28.76 -25.45 7.14
C ALA A 168 29.13 -23.98 6.99
N ALA A 169 28.79 -23.34 5.87
CA ALA A 169 29.05 -21.92 5.63
C ALA A 169 28.21 -21.02 6.53
N ILE A 170 26.90 -21.28 6.60
CA ILE A 170 25.98 -20.48 7.44
C ILE A 170 26.26 -20.68 8.93
N GLU A 171 26.57 -21.91 9.36
CA GLU A 171 26.88 -22.20 10.77
C GLU A 171 28.20 -21.55 11.24
N ALA A 172 29.17 -21.41 10.35
CA ALA A 172 30.44 -20.75 10.66
C ALA A 172 30.26 -19.25 10.95
N GLU A 173 29.28 -18.61 10.33
CA GLU A 173 29.09 -17.15 10.41
C GLU A 173 27.96 -16.76 11.36
N PHE A 174 26.85 -17.50 11.34
CA PHE A 174 25.61 -17.11 12.05
C PHE A 174 25.20 -18.08 13.15
N GLY A 175 25.94 -19.18 13.35
CA GLY A 175 25.62 -20.20 14.37
C GLY A 175 24.72 -21.32 13.84
N GLN A 176 24.21 -22.16 14.75
CA GLN A 176 23.52 -23.39 14.39
C GLN A 176 22.31 -23.18 13.48
N PHE A 177 22.27 -23.88 12.35
CA PHE A 177 21.17 -23.91 11.40
C PHE A 177 20.42 -25.25 11.50
N SER A 178 19.15 -25.20 11.96
CA SER A 178 18.36 -26.41 12.13
C SER A 178 17.65 -26.81 10.84
N ALA A 179 18.09 -27.93 10.24
CA ALA A 179 17.42 -28.53 9.07
C ALA A 179 15.97 -28.92 9.36
N ALA A 180 15.63 -29.31 10.61
CA ALA A 180 14.26 -29.61 11.00
C ALA A 180 13.38 -28.35 10.96
N THR A 181 13.91 -27.23 11.46
CA THR A 181 13.22 -25.93 11.40
C THR A 181 13.04 -25.46 9.94
N ALA A 182 14.06 -25.61 9.11
CA ALA A 182 13.97 -25.33 7.68
C ALA A 182 12.87 -26.15 6.99
N GLY A 183 12.73 -27.41 7.32
CA GLY A 183 11.65 -28.26 6.81
C GLY A 183 10.25 -27.82 7.23
N ILE A 184 10.09 -27.22 8.42
CA ILE A 184 8.81 -26.64 8.86
C ILE A 184 8.50 -25.37 8.05
N ILE A 185 9.47 -24.51 7.86
CA ILE A 185 9.33 -23.26 7.06
C ILE A 185 8.95 -23.60 5.62
N LEU A 186 9.63 -24.58 5.00
CA LEU A 186 9.32 -25.05 3.64
C LEU A 186 7.86 -25.48 3.50
N ARG A 187 7.30 -26.23 4.46
CA ARG A 187 5.89 -26.62 4.40
C ARG A 187 4.96 -25.41 4.44
N LYS A 188 5.26 -24.42 5.27
CA LYS A 188 4.47 -23.17 5.35
C LYS A 188 4.55 -22.33 4.08
N VAL A 189 5.68 -22.37 3.37
CA VAL A 189 5.80 -21.70 2.07
C VAL A 189 4.93 -22.39 1.02
N VAL A 190 4.92 -23.72 1.00
CA VAL A 190 4.07 -24.49 0.07
C VAL A 190 2.56 -24.25 0.32
N GLU A 191 2.16 -23.95 1.57
CA GLU A 191 0.78 -23.59 1.89
C GLU A 191 0.35 -22.23 1.32
N LEU A 192 1.30 -21.35 0.96
CA LEU A 192 1.05 -20.05 0.33
C LEU A 192 0.94 -20.12 -1.21
N GLU A 193 1.44 -21.15 -1.84
CA GLU A 193 1.40 -21.37 -3.29
C GLU A 193 0.05 -21.96 -3.73
#